data_e4c31047f4750aeadfced2de5a7b0b2f
#
_entry.id   e4c31047f4750aeadfced2de5a7b0b2f
#
_cell.length_a   1.000
_cell.length_b   1.000
_cell.length_c   1.000
_cell.angle_alpha   90.00
_cell.angle_beta   90.00
_cell.angle_gamma   90.00
#
_symmetry.space_group_name_H-M   'P 1'
#
loop_
_entity.id
_entity.type
_entity.pdbx_description
1 polymer ?
#
loop_
_entity_poly.entity_id
_entity_poly.type
_entity_poly.pdbx_seq_one_letter_code
_entity_poly.pdbx_strand_id
1 'polypeptide(L)'
;IEHSIPVKYASSASVYGKIHSDFGYLKKTINPLNFYALSKATVDYWVIDNMDRFEQVQGFRYFNVYGEGEEHKGDQASPISKFTLQAKQNKVIKIFEESEYAFRDFVWVEDVVDVVLDNTAGSGIYDVGTGNPISFLEIAEMIAKKEGAEIEVIPFPKHLEGKYQEY
;
A
#
# COMPACT_ATOMS: atom_id res chain seq x y z
N ILE A 1 12.31 26.84 13.47
CA ILE A 1 11.03 26.30 13.99
C ILE A 1 10.86 26.93 15.36
N GLU A 2 9.94 27.88 15.50
CA GLU A 2 9.74 28.59 16.80
C GLU A 2 8.94 27.77 17.84
N HIS A 3 8.39 26.61 17.43
CA HIS A 3 7.64 25.73 18.30
C HIS A 3 8.05 24.29 18.08
N SER A 4 8.50 23.64 19.16
CA SER A 4 8.80 22.22 19.18
C SER A 4 7.48 21.43 19.16
N ILE A 5 7.05 20.99 17.99
CA ILE A 5 5.84 20.20 17.81
C ILE A 5 6.23 18.86 17.20
N PRO A 6 5.82 17.74 17.80
CA PRO A 6 5.96 16.43 17.18
C PRO A 6 5.24 16.37 15.82
N VAL A 7 5.90 15.86 14.80
CA VAL A 7 5.38 15.78 13.44
C VAL A 7 5.23 14.32 13.05
N LYS A 8 4.06 13.96 12.53
CA LYS A 8 3.80 12.68 11.88
C LYS A 8 3.38 12.94 10.43
N TYR A 9 3.95 12.21 9.47
CA TYR A 9 3.63 12.40 8.07
C TYR A 9 3.44 11.08 7.30
N ALA A 10 2.64 11.13 6.25
CA ALA A 10 2.36 10.01 5.39
C ALA A 10 3.41 9.87 4.28
N SER A 11 4.20 8.80 4.35
CA SER A 11 5.00 8.28 3.25
C SER A 11 4.29 7.08 2.60
N SER A 12 4.99 6.26 1.83
CA SER A 12 4.39 5.14 1.11
C SER A 12 5.41 4.02 0.87
N ALA A 13 5.00 2.78 0.97
CA ALA A 13 5.79 1.62 0.56
C ALA A 13 6.13 1.62 -0.94
N SER A 14 5.43 2.43 -1.76
CA SER A 14 5.76 2.61 -3.19
C SER A 14 7.19 3.12 -3.43
N VAL A 15 7.83 3.72 -2.41
CA VAL A 15 9.23 4.17 -2.48
C VAL A 15 10.22 3.03 -2.75
N TYR A 16 9.86 1.80 -2.40
CA TYR A 16 10.72 0.63 -2.59
C TYR A 16 10.78 0.15 -4.05
N GLY A 17 9.78 0.48 -4.88
CA GLY A 17 9.70 0.04 -6.26
C GLY A 17 9.54 -1.47 -6.39
N LYS A 18 10.43 -2.15 -7.14
CA LYS A 18 10.48 -3.61 -7.20
C LYS A 18 11.29 -4.15 -6.03
N ILE A 19 10.68 -5.01 -5.23
CA ILE A 19 11.37 -5.74 -4.17
C ILE A 19 11.88 -7.03 -4.79
N HIS A 20 13.20 -7.14 -4.95
CA HIS A 20 13.85 -8.39 -5.35
C HIS A 20 14.05 -9.25 -4.10
N SER A 21 13.38 -10.38 -4.04
CA SER A 21 13.54 -11.38 -2.98
C SER A 21 14.77 -12.27 -3.25
N ASP A 22 15.95 -11.68 -3.25
CA ASP A 22 17.16 -12.49 -3.22
C ASP A 22 17.53 -12.84 -1.78
N PHE A 23 17.27 -14.09 -1.41
CA PHE A 23 17.73 -14.76 -0.19
C PHE A 23 17.39 -14.11 1.15
N GLY A 24 16.13 -14.23 1.59
CA GLY A 24 15.77 -14.29 3.02
C GLY A 24 15.89 -13.02 3.85
N TYR A 25 16.54 -11.97 3.35
CA TYR A 25 16.60 -10.64 3.95
C TYR A 25 16.21 -9.62 2.89
N LEU A 26 15.01 -9.10 2.99
CA LEU A 26 14.53 -7.98 2.18
C LEU A 26 15.41 -6.77 2.46
N LYS A 27 16.48 -6.57 1.68
CA LYS A 27 17.18 -5.29 1.67
C LYS A 27 16.27 -4.30 0.95
N LYS A 28 15.42 -3.63 1.71
CA LYS A 28 14.51 -2.61 1.21
C LYS A 28 15.34 -1.41 0.75
N THR A 29 15.68 -1.36 -0.52
CA THR A 29 16.32 -0.19 -1.13
C THR A 29 15.24 0.71 -1.71
N ILE A 30 15.38 2.02 -1.51
CA ILE A 30 14.48 3.00 -2.12
C ILE A 30 14.79 3.05 -3.63
N ASN A 31 13.80 2.69 -4.45
CA ASN A 31 13.89 2.67 -5.90
C ASN A 31 12.54 3.06 -6.54
N PRO A 32 12.13 4.33 -6.46
CA PRO A 32 10.82 4.79 -6.90
C PRO A 32 10.64 4.60 -8.41
N LEU A 33 9.52 3.98 -8.84
CA LEU A 33 9.23 3.67 -10.25
C LEU A 33 8.34 4.72 -10.93
N ASN A 34 7.78 5.66 -10.18
CA ASN A 34 6.90 6.71 -10.71
C ASN A 34 7.05 8.01 -9.92
N PHE A 35 6.45 9.10 -10.43
CA PHE A 35 6.55 10.42 -9.81
C PHE A 35 5.92 10.49 -8.41
N TYR A 36 4.86 9.72 -8.15
CA TYR A 36 4.28 9.63 -6.79
C TYR A 36 5.29 9.04 -5.82
N ALA A 37 5.85 7.87 -6.12
CA ALA A 37 6.86 7.23 -5.31
C ALA A 37 8.09 8.11 -5.10
N LEU A 38 8.55 8.78 -6.17
CA LEU A 38 9.66 9.74 -6.10
C LEU A 38 9.35 10.91 -5.17
N SER A 39 8.14 11.47 -5.23
CA SER A 39 7.75 12.57 -4.33
C SER A 39 7.79 12.16 -2.86
N LYS A 40 7.32 10.94 -2.55
CA LYS A 40 7.37 10.41 -1.17
C LYS A 40 8.81 10.13 -0.72
N ALA A 41 9.63 9.53 -1.58
CA ALA A 41 11.05 9.30 -1.29
C ALA A 41 11.81 10.62 -1.06
N THR A 42 11.50 11.67 -1.82
CA THR A 42 12.11 13.00 -1.65
C THR A 42 11.81 13.58 -0.27
N VAL A 43 10.57 13.44 0.20
CA VAL A 43 10.21 13.88 1.57
C VAL A 43 10.95 13.05 2.61
N ASP A 44 11.01 11.73 2.45
CA ASP A 44 11.73 10.84 3.36
C ASP A 44 13.21 11.24 3.48
N TYR A 45 13.89 11.46 2.35
CA TYR A 45 15.29 11.88 2.34
C TYR A 45 15.48 13.25 3.02
N TRP A 46 14.61 14.21 2.69
CA TRP A 46 14.68 15.53 3.30
C TRP A 46 14.50 15.47 4.82
N VAL A 47 13.58 14.63 5.32
CA VAL A 47 13.35 14.43 6.74
C VAL A 47 14.58 13.77 7.39
N ILE A 48 15.17 12.74 6.76
CA ILE A 48 16.37 12.08 7.26
C ILE A 48 17.52 13.09 7.43
N ASP A 49 17.75 13.94 6.44
CA ASP A 49 18.84 14.92 6.43
C ASP A 49 18.60 16.10 7.40
N ASN A 50 17.36 16.28 7.87
CA ASN A 50 16.99 17.39 8.76
C ASN A 50 16.33 16.91 10.07
N MET A 51 16.52 15.67 10.45
CA MET A 51 15.82 15.06 11.60
C MET A 51 16.11 15.76 12.93
N ASP A 52 17.31 16.29 13.07
CA ASP A 52 17.78 17.07 14.23
C ASP A 52 17.07 18.41 14.42
N ARG A 53 16.34 18.89 13.39
CA ARG A 53 15.57 20.14 13.44
C ARG A 53 14.16 19.97 14.03
N PHE A 54 13.77 18.75 14.33
CA PHE A 54 12.46 18.42 14.91
C PHE A 54 12.64 17.99 16.37
N GLU A 55 11.64 18.28 17.20
CA GLU A 55 11.55 17.66 18.52
C GLU A 55 11.33 16.15 18.35
N GLN A 56 10.40 15.78 17.50
CA GLN A 56 10.14 14.42 17.06
C GLN A 56 9.55 14.45 15.65
N VAL A 57 10.02 13.58 14.77
CA VAL A 57 9.43 13.39 13.43
C VAL A 57 9.31 11.91 13.10
N GLN A 58 8.10 11.50 12.71
CA GLN A 58 7.81 10.13 12.34
C GLN A 58 7.18 10.09 10.95
N GLY A 59 7.84 9.42 10.02
CA GLY A 59 7.30 9.10 8.70
C GLY A 59 6.72 7.70 8.69
N PHE A 60 5.54 7.53 8.07
CA PHE A 60 4.90 6.23 7.97
C PHE A 60 4.77 5.83 6.51
N ARG A 61 5.49 4.79 6.09
CA ARG A 61 5.39 4.18 4.76
C ARG A 61 4.22 3.20 4.76
N TYR A 62 3.06 3.70 4.37
CA TYR A 62 1.87 2.86 4.28
C TYR A 62 1.98 1.86 3.13
N PHE A 63 1.65 0.60 3.42
CA PHE A 63 1.41 -0.42 2.42
C PHE A 63 0.01 -0.24 1.81
N ASN A 64 -0.67 -1.30 1.41
CA ASN A 64 -1.96 -1.15 0.72
C ASN A 64 -3.09 -1.03 1.74
N VAL A 65 -3.36 0.20 2.16
CA VAL A 65 -4.43 0.49 3.13
C VAL A 65 -5.79 0.29 2.47
N TYR A 66 -6.67 -0.43 3.17
CA TYR A 66 -8.05 -0.63 2.77
C TYR A 66 -8.99 -0.43 3.94
N GLY A 67 -10.28 -0.18 3.67
CA GLY A 67 -11.27 -0.02 4.73
C GLY A 67 -12.55 0.64 4.25
N GLU A 68 -13.39 1.01 5.21
CA GLU A 68 -14.62 1.72 4.95
C GLU A 68 -14.34 3.16 4.47
N GLY A 69 -15.29 3.74 3.73
CA GLY A 69 -15.20 5.13 3.27
C GLY A 69 -14.37 5.34 2.00
N GLU A 70 -14.06 4.28 1.25
CA GLU A 70 -13.30 4.39 0.00
C GLU A 70 -14.13 4.76 -1.23
N GLU A 71 -15.46 4.82 -1.12
CA GLU A 71 -16.39 5.00 -2.24
C GLU A 71 -16.10 6.27 -3.05
N HIS A 72 -15.65 7.32 -2.37
CA HIS A 72 -15.31 8.59 -3.02
C HIS A 72 -14.04 8.54 -3.88
N LYS A 73 -13.21 7.50 -3.72
CA LYS A 73 -11.93 7.37 -4.43
C LYS A 73 -12.09 6.85 -5.87
N GLY A 74 -13.26 6.31 -6.24
CA GLY A 74 -13.49 5.76 -7.57
C GLY A 74 -12.40 4.77 -8.00
N ASP A 75 -11.71 5.05 -9.11
CA ASP A 75 -10.63 4.20 -9.63
C ASP A 75 -9.40 4.11 -8.73
N GLN A 76 -9.26 4.99 -7.75
CA GLN A 76 -8.16 4.97 -6.78
C GLN A 76 -8.49 4.16 -5.51
N ALA A 77 -9.70 3.59 -5.41
CA ALA A 77 -10.07 2.71 -4.31
C ALA A 77 -9.24 1.42 -4.32
N SER A 78 -9.08 0.81 -3.15
CA SER A 78 -8.32 -0.44 -3.02
C SER A 78 -8.93 -1.57 -3.87
N PRO A 79 -8.13 -2.56 -4.31
CA PRO A 79 -8.65 -3.76 -4.96
C PRO A 79 -9.71 -4.47 -4.13
N ILE A 80 -9.57 -4.51 -2.81
CA ILE A 80 -10.55 -5.11 -1.90
C ILE A 80 -11.91 -4.41 -2.03
N SER A 81 -11.92 -3.09 -2.01
CA SER A 81 -13.13 -2.28 -2.17
C SER A 81 -13.77 -2.49 -3.54
N LYS A 82 -12.97 -2.48 -4.61
CA LYS A 82 -13.42 -2.69 -5.99
C LYS A 82 -14.01 -4.08 -6.19
N PHE A 83 -13.32 -5.12 -5.74
CA PHE A 83 -13.79 -6.51 -5.86
C PHE A 83 -15.07 -6.72 -5.06
N THR A 84 -15.16 -6.14 -3.85
CA THR A 84 -16.39 -6.18 -3.05
C THR A 84 -17.56 -5.53 -3.77
N LEU A 85 -17.33 -4.36 -4.39
CA LEU A 85 -18.36 -3.65 -5.15
C LEU A 85 -18.82 -4.47 -6.37
N GLN A 86 -17.88 -5.03 -7.14
CA GLN A 86 -18.18 -5.89 -8.29
C GLN A 86 -18.98 -7.13 -7.87
N ALA A 87 -18.56 -7.81 -6.80
CA ALA A 87 -19.25 -8.97 -6.27
C ALA A 87 -20.70 -8.67 -5.86
N LYS A 88 -20.91 -7.54 -5.19
CA LYS A 88 -22.25 -7.12 -4.74
C LYS A 88 -23.16 -6.72 -5.89
N GLN A 89 -22.65 -5.97 -6.86
CA GLN A 89 -23.44 -5.41 -7.95
C GLN A 89 -23.65 -6.39 -9.10
N ASN A 90 -22.60 -7.10 -9.49
CA ASN A 90 -22.59 -7.88 -10.74
C ASN A 90 -22.53 -9.39 -10.50
N LYS A 91 -22.29 -9.83 -9.27
CA LYS A 91 -21.99 -11.24 -8.93
C LYS A 91 -20.79 -11.82 -9.71
N VAL A 92 -19.93 -10.95 -10.22
CA VAL A 92 -18.70 -11.32 -10.95
C VAL A 92 -17.59 -10.38 -10.53
N ILE A 93 -16.44 -10.94 -10.14
CA ILE A 93 -15.21 -10.22 -9.86
C ILE A 93 -14.27 -10.40 -11.04
N LYS A 94 -13.83 -9.31 -11.65
CA LYS A 94 -12.85 -9.35 -12.74
C LYS A 94 -11.45 -9.15 -12.21
N ILE A 95 -10.59 -10.12 -12.48
CA ILE A 95 -9.15 -10.09 -12.15
C ILE A 95 -8.35 -10.20 -13.44
N PHE A 96 -7.12 -9.67 -13.42
CA PHE A 96 -6.22 -9.81 -14.56
C PHE A 96 -5.55 -11.19 -14.58
N GLU A 97 -5.13 -11.63 -15.77
CA GLU A 97 -4.18 -12.73 -15.92
C GLU A 97 -2.97 -12.51 -14.99
N GLU A 98 -2.39 -13.60 -14.48
CA GLU A 98 -1.25 -13.59 -13.55
C GLU A 98 -1.52 -12.95 -12.17
N SER A 99 -2.78 -12.74 -11.80
CA SER A 99 -3.16 -12.19 -10.48
C SER A 99 -2.72 -13.07 -9.30
N GLU A 100 -2.46 -14.36 -9.52
CA GLU A 100 -1.90 -15.29 -8.54
C GLU A 100 -0.45 -14.97 -8.17
N TYR A 101 0.28 -14.27 -9.04
CA TYR A 101 1.68 -13.87 -8.82
C TYR A 101 1.80 -12.41 -8.37
N ALA A 102 0.73 -11.65 -8.39
CA ALA A 102 0.71 -10.25 -7.98
C ALA A 102 0.32 -10.13 -6.49
N PHE A 103 1.32 -10.02 -5.62
CA PHE A 103 1.13 -9.94 -4.16
C PHE A 103 1.12 -8.49 -3.66
N ARG A 104 0.36 -8.24 -2.60
CA ARG A 104 0.37 -6.97 -1.85
C ARG A 104 0.16 -7.24 -0.36
N ASP A 105 0.80 -6.43 0.46
CA ASP A 105 0.51 -6.37 1.88
C ASP A 105 -0.66 -5.40 2.10
N PHE A 106 -1.81 -5.93 2.47
CA PHE A 106 -3.02 -5.15 2.74
C PHE A 106 -3.18 -4.94 4.24
N VAL A 107 -3.33 -3.70 4.65
CA VAL A 107 -3.49 -3.31 6.05
C VAL A 107 -4.83 -2.59 6.26
N TRP A 108 -5.55 -2.96 7.31
CA TRP A 108 -6.82 -2.34 7.64
C TRP A 108 -6.63 -0.90 8.13
N VAL A 109 -7.51 0.00 7.71
CA VAL A 109 -7.35 1.45 7.98
C VAL A 109 -7.34 1.78 9.46
N GLU A 110 -8.11 1.08 10.29
CA GLU A 110 -8.12 1.31 11.75
C GLU A 110 -6.80 0.88 12.39
N ASP A 111 -6.20 -0.25 11.96
CA ASP A 111 -4.87 -0.67 12.41
C ASP A 111 -3.81 0.39 12.06
N VAL A 112 -3.94 1.01 10.89
CA VAL A 112 -3.05 2.13 10.49
C VAL A 112 -3.25 3.33 11.42
N VAL A 113 -4.49 3.67 11.75
CA VAL A 113 -4.80 4.78 12.66
C VAL A 113 -4.21 4.51 14.05
N ASP A 114 -4.41 3.31 14.57
CA ASP A 114 -3.87 2.90 15.87
C ASP A 114 -2.34 2.99 15.89
N VAL A 115 -1.67 2.45 14.86
CA VAL A 115 -0.20 2.57 14.75
C VAL A 115 0.24 4.03 14.72
N VAL A 116 -0.44 4.89 13.96
CA VAL A 116 -0.06 6.31 13.85
C VAL A 116 -0.29 7.05 15.16
N LEU A 117 -1.38 6.76 15.87
CA LEU A 117 -1.70 7.44 17.13
C LEU A 117 -0.81 6.95 18.29
N ASP A 118 -0.64 5.64 18.40
CA ASP A 118 -0.01 5.00 19.56
C ASP A 118 1.50 4.76 19.41
N ASN A 119 2.09 5.10 18.25
CA ASN A 119 3.52 4.92 18.07
C ASN A 119 4.34 5.82 19.00
N THR A 120 4.97 5.19 19.98
CA THR A 120 5.85 5.84 20.98
C THR A 120 7.34 5.75 20.62
N ALA A 121 7.69 5.19 19.46
CA ALA A 121 9.06 5.13 18.99
C ALA A 121 9.63 6.55 18.77
N GLY A 122 10.95 6.69 18.73
CA GLY A 122 11.63 7.96 18.47
C GLY A 122 11.39 8.52 17.07
N SER A 123 12.16 9.53 16.70
CA SER A 123 12.18 10.03 15.32
C SER A 123 12.67 8.95 14.37
N GLY A 124 12.01 8.82 13.21
CA GLY A 124 12.35 7.80 12.23
C GLY A 124 11.32 7.64 11.12
N ILE A 125 11.60 6.71 10.21
CA ILE A 125 10.67 6.34 9.16
C ILE A 125 10.31 4.86 9.33
N TYR A 126 9.03 4.57 9.43
CA TYR A 126 8.48 3.27 9.81
C TYR A 126 7.60 2.71 8.69
N ASP A 127 7.75 1.42 8.43
CA ASP A 127 6.83 0.70 7.57
C ASP A 127 5.53 0.36 8.31
N VAL A 128 4.39 0.55 7.65
CA VAL A 128 3.07 0.23 8.19
C VAL A 128 2.36 -0.73 7.25
N GLY A 129 2.47 -2.00 7.56
CA GLY A 129 1.89 -3.15 6.88
C GLY A 129 1.75 -4.31 7.84
N THR A 130 1.20 -5.43 7.38
CA THR A 130 0.98 -6.63 8.20
C THR A 130 2.18 -7.57 8.20
N GLY A 131 3.05 -7.45 7.19
CA GLY A 131 4.13 -8.41 6.93
C GLY A 131 3.66 -9.71 6.25
N ASN A 132 2.37 -9.80 5.89
CA ASN A 132 1.75 -10.97 5.28
C ASN A 132 1.14 -10.61 3.92
N PRO A 133 1.93 -10.57 2.86
CA PRO A 133 1.41 -10.28 1.53
C PRO A 133 0.48 -11.39 1.05
N ILE A 134 -0.60 -10.99 0.37
CA ILE A 134 -1.61 -11.87 -0.23
C ILE A 134 -1.76 -11.54 -1.71
N SER A 135 -2.04 -12.54 -2.55
CA SER A 135 -2.24 -12.32 -3.98
C SER A 135 -3.61 -11.69 -4.29
N PHE A 136 -3.72 -11.04 -5.44
CA PHE A 136 -5.02 -10.52 -5.89
C PHE A 136 -6.02 -11.65 -6.16
N LEU A 137 -5.56 -12.83 -6.60
CA LEU A 137 -6.42 -13.99 -6.77
C LEU A 137 -7.00 -14.45 -5.43
N GLU A 138 -6.16 -14.64 -4.39
CA GLU A 138 -6.63 -15.05 -3.07
C GLU A 138 -7.65 -14.08 -2.47
N ILE A 139 -7.45 -12.76 -2.64
CA ILE A 139 -8.44 -11.76 -2.22
C ILE A 139 -9.75 -11.91 -2.98
N ALA A 140 -9.68 -12.09 -4.30
CA ALA A 140 -10.88 -12.27 -5.12
C ALA A 140 -11.64 -13.53 -4.70
N GLU A 141 -10.95 -14.63 -4.42
CA GLU A 141 -11.54 -15.90 -3.94
C GLU A 141 -12.23 -15.72 -2.58
N MET A 142 -11.59 -15.03 -1.64
CA MET A 142 -12.18 -14.74 -0.33
C MET A 142 -13.47 -13.92 -0.46
N ILE A 143 -13.48 -12.88 -1.30
CA ILE A 143 -14.63 -12.03 -1.52
C ILE A 143 -15.71 -12.78 -2.29
N ALA A 144 -15.35 -13.52 -3.34
CA ALA A 144 -16.28 -14.32 -4.14
C ALA A 144 -17.01 -15.34 -3.26
N LYS A 145 -16.30 -16.05 -2.41
CA LYS A 145 -16.89 -16.99 -1.43
C LYS A 145 -17.86 -16.31 -0.46
N LYS A 146 -17.50 -15.11 0.03
CA LYS A 146 -18.33 -14.35 0.98
C LYS A 146 -19.62 -13.83 0.35
N GLU A 147 -19.52 -13.29 -0.86
CA GLU A 147 -20.62 -12.58 -1.52
C GLU A 147 -21.43 -13.48 -2.51
N GLY A 148 -21.00 -14.73 -2.70
CA GLY A 148 -21.61 -15.65 -3.67
C GLY A 148 -21.43 -15.13 -5.10
N ALA A 149 -20.21 -14.76 -5.48
CA ALA A 149 -19.87 -14.24 -6.80
C ALA A 149 -18.95 -15.22 -7.55
N GLU A 150 -18.87 -15.06 -8.87
CA GLU A 150 -17.93 -15.78 -9.73
C GLU A 150 -16.68 -14.93 -10.00
N ILE A 151 -15.58 -15.57 -10.40
CA ILE A 151 -14.35 -14.90 -10.81
C ILE A 151 -14.19 -15.03 -12.31
N GLU A 152 -14.00 -13.89 -12.99
CA GLU A 152 -13.70 -13.81 -14.42
C GLU A 152 -12.26 -13.32 -14.59
N VAL A 153 -11.42 -14.13 -15.23
CA VAL A 153 -10.06 -13.72 -15.59
C VAL A 153 -10.09 -12.98 -16.92
N ILE A 154 -9.54 -11.78 -16.96
CA ILE A 154 -9.47 -10.93 -18.15
C ILE A 154 -8.02 -10.61 -18.50
N PRO A 155 -7.70 -10.35 -19.80
CA PRO A 155 -6.36 -9.98 -20.21
C PRO A 155 -5.84 -8.73 -19.50
N PHE A 156 -4.53 -8.71 -19.21
CA PHE A 156 -3.91 -7.52 -18.63
C PHE A 156 -3.92 -6.35 -19.64
N PRO A 157 -4.37 -5.15 -19.23
CA PRO A 157 -4.46 -4.01 -20.13
C PRO A 157 -3.07 -3.52 -20.58
N LYS A 158 -2.80 -3.52 -21.90
CA LYS A 158 -1.50 -3.13 -22.49
C LYS A 158 -1.00 -1.76 -22.02
N HIS A 159 -1.89 -0.79 -21.76
CA HIS A 159 -1.51 0.55 -21.33
C HIS A 159 -0.96 0.62 -19.88
N LEU A 160 -1.13 -0.45 -19.10
CA LEU A 160 -0.63 -0.60 -17.73
C LEU A 160 0.67 -1.42 -17.67
N GLU A 161 1.09 -2.06 -18.77
CA GLU A 161 2.35 -2.81 -18.82
C GLU A 161 3.54 -1.92 -18.43
N GLY A 162 4.41 -2.42 -17.57
CA GLY A 162 5.60 -1.72 -17.08
C GLY A 162 5.34 -0.55 -16.10
N LYS A 163 4.07 -0.19 -15.84
CA LYS A 163 3.69 0.84 -14.87
C LYS A 163 3.23 0.24 -13.54
N TYR A 164 2.97 -1.04 -13.53
CA TYR A 164 2.50 -1.76 -12.36
C TYR A 164 3.67 -2.09 -11.43
N GLN A 165 3.52 -1.80 -10.16
CA GLN A 165 4.50 -2.20 -9.16
C GLN A 165 4.33 -3.70 -8.89
N GLU A 166 5.39 -4.46 -9.12
CA GLU A 166 5.53 -5.83 -8.62
C GLU A 166 6.18 -5.73 -7.22
N TYR A 167 5.56 -6.30 -6.24
CA TYR A 167 6.17 -6.44 -4.91
C TYR A 167 6.75 -7.82 -4.76
#